data_16796d82c95c8e22798e18f74d8b7f89
#
_entry.id   16796d82c95c8e22798e18f74d8b7f89
#
_cell.length_a   1.000
_cell.length_b   1.000
_cell.length_c   1.000
_cell.angle_alpha   90.00
_cell.angle_beta   90.00
_cell.angle_gamma   90.00
#
_symmetry.space_group_name_H-M   'P 1'
#
loop_
_entity.id
_entity.type
_entity.pdbx_description
1 polymer ?
#
loop_
_entity_poly.entity_id
_entity_poly.type
_entity_poly.pdbx_seq_one_letter_code
_entity_poly.pdbx_strand_id
1 'polypeptide(L)'
;DEELARGLYRGPLHGIPYGLKDLFAVPGYKTTWGAEPYQHQLLPDTAKVYQRLEAAGAVLVAKLTTGALARGDVWFGGKTKNPWDLKQGASGSSAGSASATAAG
;
A
#
# COMPACT_ATOMS: atom_id res chain seq x y z
N ASP A 1 -8.25 -17.76 5.67
CA ASP A 1 -8.53 -19.20 5.41
C ASP A 1 -9.33 -19.84 6.53
N GLU A 2 -8.97 -19.64 7.80
CA GLU A 2 -9.69 -20.24 8.94
C GLU A 2 -11.16 -19.86 8.98
N GLU A 3 -11.47 -18.57 8.73
CA GLU A 3 -12.84 -18.09 8.73
C GLU A 3 -13.66 -18.75 7.61
N LEU A 4 -13.09 -18.84 6.40
CA LEU A 4 -13.75 -19.51 5.28
C LEU A 4 -13.94 -21.00 5.53
N ALA A 5 -12.96 -21.66 6.18
CA ALA A 5 -13.06 -23.06 6.56
C ALA A 5 -14.19 -23.29 7.57
N ARG A 6 -14.53 -22.30 8.40
CA ARG A 6 -15.64 -22.33 9.35
C ARG A 6 -16.98 -21.88 8.74
N GLY A 7 -17.00 -21.58 7.42
CA GLY A 7 -18.17 -21.07 6.74
C GLY A 7 -18.45 -19.59 6.97
N LEU A 8 -17.50 -18.83 7.55
CA LEU A 8 -17.64 -17.40 7.73
C LEU A 8 -17.18 -16.67 6.47
N TYR A 9 -18.11 -15.96 5.85
CA TYR A 9 -17.87 -15.16 4.65
C TYR A 9 -18.24 -13.70 4.89
N ARG A 10 -17.25 -12.82 4.88
CA ARG A 10 -17.43 -11.40 5.22
C ARG A 10 -17.93 -10.55 4.05
N GLY A 11 -17.94 -11.08 2.83
CA GLY A 11 -18.39 -10.37 1.65
C GLY A 11 -17.43 -10.53 0.46
N PRO A 12 -17.66 -9.79 -0.65
CA PRO A 12 -16.90 -9.96 -1.91
C PRO A 12 -15.39 -9.74 -1.79
N LEU A 13 -14.93 -8.99 -0.79
CA LEU A 13 -13.51 -8.70 -0.58
C LEU A 13 -12.82 -9.69 0.35
N HIS A 14 -13.56 -10.64 0.94
CA HIS A 14 -12.98 -11.59 1.88
C HIS A 14 -11.90 -12.44 1.20
N GLY A 15 -10.68 -12.40 1.74
CA GLY A 15 -9.55 -13.14 1.22
C GLY A 15 -8.84 -12.47 0.04
N ILE A 16 -9.32 -11.34 -0.45
CA ILE A 16 -8.72 -10.64 -1.58
C ILE A 16 -7.44 -9.92 -1.10
N PRO A 17 -6.26 -10.21 -1.69
CA PRO A 17 -5.03 -9.52 -1.35
C PRO A 17 -4.99 -8.12 -1.94
N TYR A 18 -4.39 -7.18 -1.21
CA TYR A 18 -4.22 -5.82 -1.69
C TYR A 18 -2.94 -5.18 -1.16
N GLY A 19 -2.45 -4.18 -1.89
CA GLY A 19 -1.37 -3.33 -1.44
C GLY A 19 -1.91 -1.96 -1.02
N LEU A 20 -1.29 -1.33 -0.02
CA LEU A 20 -1.74 -0.05 0.50
C LEU A 20 -0.64 1.00 0.36
N LYS A 21 -0.99 2.14 -0.22
CA LYS A 21 -0.08 3.28 -0.36
C LYS A 21 0.53 3.68 0.99
N ASP A 22 1.81 3.97 1.01
CA ASP A 22 2.56 4.26 2.22
C ASP A 22 2.33 5.66 2.81
N LEU A 23 1.18 6.24 2.54
CA LEU A 23 0.61 7.37 3.28
C LEU A 23 -0.32 6.92 4.40
N PHE A 24 -0.91 5.74 4.25
CA PHE A 24 -1.92 5.25 5.17
C PHE A 24 -1.29 4.51 6.34
N ALA A 25 -1.58 4.97 7.55
CA ALA A 25 -1.05 4.37 8.77
C ALA A 25 -1.67 3.00 9.03
N VAL A 26 -0.79 2.01 9.27
CA VAL A 26 -1.18 0.65 9.66
C VAL A 26 -0.35 0.26 10.88
N PRO A 27 -0.97 -0.09 12.03
CA PRO A 27 -0.23 -0.48 13.22
C PRO A 27 0.69 -1.68 12.95
N GLY A 28 1.90 -1.64 13.48
CA GLY A 28 2.89 -2.69 13.31
C GLY A 28 3.66 -2.65 11.99
N TYR A 29 3.26 -1.80 11.06
CA TYR A 29 3.97 -1.57 9.80
C TYR A 29 4.57 -0.17 9.79
N LYS A 30 5.72 -0.04 9.11
CA LYS A 30 6.29 1.30 8.90
C LYS A 30 5.39 2.10 7.98
N THR A 31 5.18 3.37 8.32
CA THR A 31 4.49 4.34 7.47
C THR A 31 5.45 5.49 7.25
N THR A 32 6.06 5.54 6.07
CA THR A 32 7.25 6.36 5.84
C THR A 32 6.97 7.65 5.08
N TRP A 33 5.78 7.79 4.48
CA TRP A 33 5.43 8.90 3.60
C TRP A 33 6.41 9.06 2.43
N GLY A 34 7.21 8.00 2.14
CA GLY A 34 8.23 8.03 1.08
C GLY A 34 9.43 8.92 1.37
N ALA A 35 9.55 9.48 2.56
CA ALA A 35 10.57 10.45 2.93
C ALA A 35 11.63 9.84 3.86
N GLU A 36 12.90 10.04 3.56
CA GLU A 36 14.02 9.45 4.29
C GLU A 36 13.98 9.69 5.80
N PRO A 37 13.67 10.90 6.31
CA PRO A 37 13.61 11.12 7.77
C PRO A 37 12.61 10.22 8.49
N TYR A 38 11.63 9.68 7.78
CA TYR A 38 10.55 8.88 8.33
C TYR A 38 10.62 7.41 7.92
N GLN A 39 11.73 6.95 7.32
CA GLN A 39 11.84 5.60 6.76
C GLN A 39 11.68 4.46 7.78
N HIS A 40 11.79 4.76 9.06
CA HIS A 40 11.61 3.76 10.14
C HIS A 40 10.42 4.08 11.02
N GLN A 41 9.57 5.02 10.61
CA GLN A 41 8.46 5.52 11.41
C GLN A 41 7.37 4.46 11.61
N LEU A 42 7.04 4.24 12.87
CA LEU A 42 5.87 3.46 13.28
C LEU A 42 4.86 4.42 13.89
N LEU A 43 3.67 4.50 13.32
CA LEU A 43 2.60 5.36 13.82
C LEU A 43 1.62 4.55 14.66
N PRO A 44 1.08 5.12 15.75
CA PRO A 44 0.06 4.46 16.55
C PRO A 44 -1.33 4.52 15.87
N ASP A 45 -1.45 5.36 14.86
CA ASP A 45 -2.71 5.58 14.16
C ASP A 45 -3.08 4.41 13.25
N THR A 46 -4.37 4.29 12.96
CA THR A 46 -4.89 3.32 12.01
C THR A 46 -5.75 4.04 10.98
N ALA A 47 -5.34 3.98 9.71
CA ALA A 47 -6.09 4.60 8.63
C ALA A 47 -7.50 3.98 8.50
N LYS A 48 -8.49 4.83 8.30
CA LYS A 48 -9.89 4.39 8.19
C LYS A 48 -10.11 3.41 7.03
N VAL A 49 -9.44 3.63 5.91
CA VAL A 49 -9.53 2.72 4.77
C VAL A 49 -9.01 1.33 5.12
N TYR A 50 -7.90 1.25 5.86
CA TYR A 50 -7.36 -0.02 6.33
C TYR A 50 -8.36 -0.74 7.24
N GLN A 51 -8.94 -0.02 8.20
CA GLN A 51 -9.94 -0.60 9.11
C GLN A 51 -11.13 -1.20 8.35
N ARG A 52 -11.61 -0.50 7.33
CA ARG A 52 -12.73 -0.96 6.52
C ARG A 52 -12.39 -2.18 5.68
N LEU A 53 -11.20 -2.20 5.08
CA LEU A 53 -10.74 -3.35 4.30
C LEU A 53 -10.52 -4.57 5.19
N GLU A 54 -9.94 -4.39 6.38
CA GLU A 54 -9.77 -5.47 7.36
C GLU A 54 -11.12 -6.04 7.78
N ALA A 55 -12.09 -5.18 8.11
CA ALA A 55 -13.43 -5.61 8.47
C ALA A 55 -14.13 -6.37 7.33
N ALA A 56 -13.84 -6.02 6.08
CA ALA A 56 -14.36 -6.72 4.90
C ALA A 56 -13.62 -8.03 4.61
N GLY A 57 -12.58 -8.37 5.36
CA GLY A 57 -11.82 -9.60 5.19
C GLY A 57 -10.73 -9.55 4.13
N ALA A 58 -10.45 -8.39 3.55
CA ALA A 58 -9.34 -8.23 2.60
C ALA A 58 -7.99 -8.40 3.31
N VAL A 59 -6.97 -8.88 2.59
CA VAL A 59 -5.68 -9.23 3.17
C VAL A 59 -4.60 -8.24 2.71
N LEU A 60 -4.06 -7.45 3.64
CA LEU A 60 -2.95 -6.56 3.35
C LEU A 60 -1.68 -7.38 3.14
N VAL A 61 -1.08 -7.30 1.96
CA VAL A 61 0.14 -8.05 1.62
C VAL A 61 1.37 -7.15 1.51
N ALA A 62 1.20 -5.85 1.27
CA ALA A 62 2.32 -4.93 1.11
C ALA A 62 1.91 -3.48 1.36
N LYS A 63 2.88 -2.69 1.85
CA LYS A 63 2.81 -1.23 1.77
C LYS A 63 3.52 -0.82 0.48
N LEU A 64 2.88 0.01 -0.31
CA LEU A 64 3.35 0.38 -1.64
C LEU A 64 3.94 1.79 -1.64
N THR A 65 4.96 2.02 -2.47
CA THR A 65 5.68 3.30 -2.48
C THR A 65 4.77 4.47 -2.80
N THR A 66 5.06 5.58 -2.15
CA THR A 66 4.50 6.88 -2.48
C THR A 66 5.65 7.83 -2.81
N GLY A 67 5.44 8.74 -3.73
CA GLY A 67 6.37 9.86 -3.88
C GLY A 67 6.51 10.58 -2.54
N ALA A 68 7.71 11.06 -2.24
CA ALA A 68 8.04 11.64 -0.94
C ALA A 68 7.03 12.73 -0.56
N LEU A 69 6.47 12.63 0.65
CA LEU A 69 5.46 13.53 1.19
C LEU A 69 4.29 13.76 0.23
N ALA A 70 3.85 12.67 -0.43
CA ALA A 70 2.73 12.65 -1.37
C ALA A 70 2.99 13.46 -2.64
N ARG A 71 4.22 13.46 -3.14
CA ARG A 71 4.59 14.24 -4.33
C ARG A 71 5.45 13.43 -5.29
N GLY A 72 4.99 13.33 -6.57
CA GLY A 72 5.74 12.66 -7.62
C GLY A 72 5.97 11.17 -7.40
N ASP A 73 7.02 10.64 -8.04
CA ASP A 73 7.36 9.22 -8.03
C ASP A 73 8.74 8.92 -7.42
N VAL A 74 9.39 9.92 -6.86
CA VAL A 74 10.69 9.77 -6.19
C VAL A 74 10.48 9.65 -4.68
N TRP A 75 11.09 8.63 -4.10
CA TRP A 75 11.05 8.34 -2.66
C TRP A 75 12.46 7.98 -2.17
N PHE A 76 12.65 7.74 -0.87
CA PHE A 76 13.99 7.46 -0.34
C PHE A 76 14.65 6.22 -0.95
N GLY A 77 13.88 5.28 -1.50
CA GLY A 77 14.40 4.08 -2.17
C GLY A 77 14.69 4.26 -3.66
N GLY A 78 14.49 5.46 -4.22
CA GLY A 78 14.74 5.77 -5.62
C GLY A 78 13.51 6.28 -6.36
N LYS A 79 13.42 5.95 -7.64
CA LYS A 79 12.31 6.35 -8.50
C LYS A 79 11.45 5.14 -8.85
N THR A 80 10.16 5.22 -8.57
CA THR A 80 9.21 4.21 -9.01
C THR A 80 8.96 4.37 -10.51
N LYS A 81 9.12 3.29 -11.25
CA LYS A 81 9.13 3.32 -12.72
C LYS A 81 7.83 2.80 -13.31
N ASN A 82 7.56 3.27 -14.52
CA ASN A 82 6.49 2.76 -15.35
C ASN A 82 6.89 1.36 -15.86
N PRO A 83 6.14 0.29 -15.57
CA PRO A 83 6.51 -1.06 -16.01
C PRO A 83 6.43 -1.26 -17.52
N TRP A 84 5.71 -0.40 -18.24
CA TRP A 84 5.62 -0.43 -19.71
C TRP A 84 6.79 0.29 -20.38
N ASP A 85 7.45 1.21 -19.68
CA ASP A 85 8.63 1.91 -20.16
C ASP A 85 9.52 2.29 -18.96
N LEU A 86 10.53 1.48 -18.71
CA LEU A 86 11.41 1.64 -17.55
C LEU A 86 12.28 2.90 -17.57
N LYS A 87 12.27 3.65 -18.68
CA LYS A 87 12.93 4.94 -18.77
C LYS A 87 12.09 6.07 -18.19
N GLN A 88 10.80 5.83 -18.01
CA GLN A 88 9.86 6.79 -17.45
C GLN A 88 9.49 6.44 -16.00
N GLY A 89 9.14 7.46 -15.22
CA GLY A 89 8.59 7.29 -13.90
C GLY A 89 7.12 6.87 -13.97
N ALA A 90 6.63 6.39 -12.83
CA ALA A 90 5.24 5.95 -12.68
C ALA A 90 4.27 7.10 -12.45
N SER A 91 4.74 8.37 -12.50
CA SER A 91 3.97 9.51 -12.03
C SER A 91 3.61 9.32 -10.53
N GLY A 92 2.72 10.07 -9.98
CA GLY A 92 2.45 9.90 -8.55
C GLY A 92 1.32 10.80 -8.04
N SER A 93 1.21 10.83 -6.75
CA SER A 93 2.09 10.26 -5.73
C SER A 93 1.83 8.78 -5.41
N SER A 94 0.76 8.18 -5.91
CA SER A 94 0.45 6.75 -5.75
C SER A 94 1.29 5.86 -6.68
N ALA A 95 2.58 6.16 -6.77
CA ALA A 95 3.48 5.60 -7.77
C ALA A 95 3.59 4.07 -7.69
N GLY A 96 3.79 3.53 -6.50
CA GLY A 96 3.88 2.08 -6.30
C GLY A 96 2.56 1.37 -6.61
N SER A 97 1.44 1.96 -6.20
CA SER A 97 0.11 1.41 -6.48
C SER A 97 -0.16 1.36 -7.98
N ALA A 98 0.17 2.44 -8.70
CA ALA A 98 0.00 2.51 -10.14
C ALA A 98 0.91 1.52 -10.87
N SER A 99 2.20 1.47 -10.50
CA SER A 99 3.18 0.58 -11.10
C SER A 99 2.82 -0.88 -10.91
N ALA A 100 2.46 -1.28 -9.68
CA ALA A 100 2.07 -2.64 -9.37
C ALA A 100 0.81 -3.07 -10.13
N THR A 101 -0.21 -2.21 -10.18
CA THR A 101 -1.45 -2.48 -10.89
C THR A 101 -1.21 -2.61 -12.40
N ALA A 102 -0.38 -1.75 -12.98
CA ALA A 102 -0.04 -1.80 -14.40
C ALA A 102 0.78 -3.04 -14.78
N ALA A 103 1.53 -3.59 -13.83
CA ALA A 103 2.32 -4.80 -14.06
C ALA A 103 1.51 -6.10 -13.94
N GLY A 104 0.34 -6.05 -13.37
CA GLY A 104 -0.55 -7.21 -13.16
C GLY A 104 -0.47 -7.78 -11.75
#